data_a67e74b08b5c75a81d04d956e47532f3
#
_entry.id   a67e74b08b5c75a81d04d956e47532f3
#
_cell.length_a   1.000
_cell.length_b   1.000
_cell.length_c   1.000
_cell.angle_alpha   90.00
_cell.angle_beta   90.00
_cell.angle_gamma   90.00
#
_symmetry.space_group_name_H-M   'P 1'
#
loop_
_entity.id
_entity.type
_entity.pdbx_description
1 polymer ?
#
loop_
_entity_poly.entity_id
_entity_poly.type
_entity_poly.pdbx_seq_one_letter_code
_entity_poly.pdbx_strand_id
1 'polypeptide(L)'
;MRVITGSARGVQLKTPEGLVTRPTTDRVKEAMFSIIQFDIPGASVLDLFGGTGQLGIEALSRGAQSAVFVDAGEPACRLIRENLKKTRLEGQSKVIRSDYMDYLSRCREQFDIILLDPPYAEVLLENALKRITEIDILRSNGIIVTERPLGKELTLNFQGYQQSKDYKYGNTLLTIYRKV
;
A
#
# COMPACT_ATOMS: atom_id res chain seq x y z
N MET A 1 -7.71 12.76 7.58
CA MET A 1 -6.60 12.05 6.89
C MET A 1 -5.81 13.05 6.06
N ARG A 2 -4.48 13.03 6.12
CA ARG A 2 -3.61 13.99 5.43
C ARG A 2 -2.32 13.31 4.96
N VAL A 3 -1.63 13.96 4.02
CA VAL A 3 -0.25 13.59 3.67
C VAL A 3 0.68 14.07 4.77
N ILE A 4 1.55 13.17 5.26
CA ILE A 4 2.38 13.44 6.45
C ILE A 4 3.70 14.11 6.06
N THR A 5 4.35 13.63 5.00
CA THR A 5 5.70 14.09 4.61
C THR A 5 5.82 14.26 3.10
N GLY A 6 6.84 14.96 2.65
CA GLY A 6 7.21 15.10 1.24
C GLY A 6 6.58 16.29 0.53
N SER A 7 6.49 16.21 -0.79
CA SER A 7 6.08 17.32 -1.67
C SER A 7 4.63 17.79 -1.46
N ALA A 8 3.75 16.87 -1.03
CA ALA A 8 2.35 17.16 -0.74
C ALA A 8 2.03 17.24 0.76
N ARG A 9 3.05 17.41 1.63
CA ARG A 9 2.88 17.48 3.08
C ARG A 9 1.76 18.42 3.51
N GLY A 10 0.90 17.97 4.42
CA GLY A 10 -0.19 18.75 5.00
C GLY A 10 -1.46 18.79 4.15
N VAL A 11 -1.44 18.32 2.91
CA VAL A 11 -2.63 18.28 2.06
C VAL A 11 -3.66 17.33 2.66
N GLN A 12 -4.86 17.83 2.93
CA GLN A 12 -5.97 17.03 3.43
C GLN A 12 -6.53 16.18 2.30
N LEU A 13 -6.57 14.86 2.49
CA LEU A 13 -7.17 13.93 1.55
C LEU A 13 -8.68 13.83 1.80
N LYS A 14 -9.45 13.72 0.73
CA LYS A 14 -10.87 13.41 0.81
C LYS A 14 -11.04 11.98 1.31
N THR A 15 -12.07 11.75 2.08
CA THR A 15 -12.48 10.44 2.62
C THR A 15 -13.94 10.20 2.28
N PRO A 16 -14.42 8.95 2.22
CA PRO A 16 -15.84 8.66 2.07
C PRO A 16 -16.65 9.34 3.17
N GLU A 17 -17.86 9.79 2.84
CA GLU A 17 -18.79 10.37 3.82
C GLU A 17 -19.11 9.36 4.94
N GLY A 18 -19.11 9.83 6.20
CA GLY A 18 -19.41 8.99 7.38
C GLY A 18 -18.22 8.22 7.97
N LEU A 19 -17.06 8.21 7.34
CA LEU A 19 -15.85 7.66 7.96
C LEU A 19 -15.18 8.73 8.85
N VAL A 20 -15.31 8.54 10.15
CA VAL A 20 -14.48 9.26 11.13
C VAL A 20 -13.06 8.70 11.01
N THR A 21 -12.15 9.47 10.45
CA THR A 21 -10.73 9.11 10.38
C THR A 21 -10.19 8.96 11.81
N ARG A 22 -9.84 7.73 12.18
CA ARG A 22 -9.24 7.48 13.49
C ARG A 22 -7.85 8.13 13.55
N PRO A 23 -7.50 8.84 14.63
CA PRO A 23 -6.14 9.37 14.84
C PRO A 23 -5.06 8.29 14.75
N THR A 24 -5.41 7.04 15.04
CA THR A 24 -4.56 5.85 14.93
C THR A 24 -4.05 5.62 13.52
N THR A 25 -4.85 5.96 12.50
CA THR A 25 -4.48 5.77 11.08
C THR A 25 -3.29 6.63 10.65
N ASP A 26 -3.23 7.89 11.07
CA ASP A 26 -2.09 8.77 10.74
C ASP A 26 -0.81 8.28 11.45
N ARG A 27 -0.91 7.81 12.70
CA ARG A 27 0.21 7.28 13.48
C ARG A 27 0.77 5.98 12.89
N VAL A 28 -0.10 5.05 12.49
CA VAL A 28 0.31 3.78 11.86
C VAL A 28 0.97 4.06 10.50
N LYS A 29 0.39 4.95 9.71
CA LYS A 29 0.95 5.37 8.41
C LYS A 29 2.33 6.02 8.60
N GLU A 30 2.49 6.93 9.56
CA GLU A 30 3.78 7.56 9.87
C GLU A 30 4.84 6.50 10.25
N ALA A 31 4.47 5.55 11.11
CA ALA A 31 5.35 4.46 11.51
C ALA A 31 5.74 3.57 10.32
N MET A 32 4.78 3.16 9.50
CA MET A 32 5.01 2.37 8.28
C MET A 32 6.06 3.06 7.39
N PHE A 33 5.81 4.32 7.06
CA PHE A 33 6.69 5.06 6.17
C PHE A 33 8.03 5.46 6.81
N SER A 34 8.14 5.49 8.12
CA SER A 34 9.43 5.65 8.81
C SER A 34 10.29 4.39 8.72
N ILE A 35 9.66 3.20 8.78
CA ILE A 35 10.38 1.93 8.66
C ILE A 35 10.96 1.77 7.25
N ILE A 36 10.19 2.10 6.22
CA ILE A 36 10.57 1.89 4.81
C ILE A 36 11.17 3.15 4.15
N GLN A 37 11.52 4.19 4.90
CA GLN A 37 11.90 5.49 4.37
C GLN A 37 13.04 5.47 3.34
N PHE A 38 13.95 4.52 3.46
CA PHE A 38 15.10 4.39 2.54
C PHE A 38 14.78 3.57 1.29
N ASP A 39 13.67 2.85 1.28
CA ASP A 39 13.20 2.07 0.13
C ASP A 39 12.34 2.92 -0.84
N ILE A 40 11.84 4.09 -0.41
CA ILE A 40 10.86 4.89 -1.16
C ILE A 40 11.45 5.70 -2.31
N PRO A 41 12.59 6.44 -2.15
CA PRO A 41 13.06 7.33 -3.20
C PRO A 41 13.32 6.59 -4.53
N GLY A 42 12.65 7.04 -5.60
CA GLY A 42 12.76 6.44 -6.92
C GLY A 42 12.00 5.12 -7.13
N ALA A 43 11.30 4.62 -6.11
CA ALA A 43 10.59 3.34 -6.17
C ALA A 43 9.36 3.38 -7.08
N SER A 44 9.10 2.26 -7.76
CA SER A 44 7.81 1.93 -8.38
C SER A 44 6.93 1.22 -7.37
N VAL A 45 5.76 1.76 -7.06
CA VAL A 45 4.88 1.33 -5.97
C VAL A 45 3.59 0.73 -6.50
N LEU A 46 3.13 -0.37 -5.90
CA LEU A 46 1.78 -0.90 -6.08
C LEU A 46 1.00 -0.75 -4.77
N ASP A 47 -0.12 -0.04 -4.80
CA ASP A 47 -1.12 0.04 -3.74
C ASP A 47 -2.32 -0.83 -4.16
N LEU A 48 -2.34 -2.10 -3.70
CA LEU A 48 -3.23 -3.13 -4.24
C LEU A 48 -4.68 -3.04 -3.70
N PHE A 49 -4.88 -2.34 -2.59
CA PHE A 49 -6.19 -2.08 -1.99
C PHE A 49 -6.33 -0.58 -1.74
N GLY A 50 -6.40 0.20 -2.83
CA GLY A 50 -6.16 1.63 -2.84
C GLY A 50 -7.05 2.46 -1.91
N GLY A 51 -8.34 2.12 -1.76
CA GLY A 51 -9.27 2.82 -0.88
C GLY A 51 -9.34 4.33 -1.16
N THR A 52 -8.74 5.13 -0.29
CA THR A 52 -8.62 6.59 -0.46
C THR A 52 -7.37 7.01 -1.23
N GLY A 53 -6.47 6.07 -1.51
CA GLY A 53 -5.15 6.31 -2.09
C GLY A 53 -4.10 6.79 -1.10
N GLN A 54 -4.39 6.79 0.19
CA GLN A 54 -3.53 7.42 1.19
C GLN A 54 -2.11 6.87 1.25
N LEU A 55 -1.93 5.56 1.06
CA LEU A 55 -0.61 4.92 1.15
C LEU A 55 0.22 5.21 -0.11
N GLY A 56 -0.33 4.96 -1.30
CA GLY A 56 0.36 5.26 -2.53
C GLY A 56 0.66 6.76 -2.73
N ILE A 57 -0.26 7.64 -2.32
CA ILE A 57 -0.05 9.10 -2.34
C ILE A 57 1.06 9.51 -1.36
N GLU A 58 1.12 8.94 -0.17
CA GLU A 58 2.21 9.19 0.79
C GLU A 58 3.55 8.76 0.21
N ALA A 59 3.62 7.58 -0.45
CA ALA A 59 4.83 7.10 -1.12
C ALA A 59 5.28 8.06 -2.23
N LEU A 60 4.37 8.50 -3.10
CA LEU A 60 4.65 9.50 -4.14
C LEU A 60 5.15 10.82 -3.55
N SER A 61 4.48 11.32 -2.51
CA SER A 61 4.88 12.55 -1.81
C SER A 61 6.28 12.47 -1.22
N ARG A 62 6.73 11.29 -0.83
CA ARG A 62 8.08 11.02 -0.29
C ARG A 62 9.13 10.72 -1.35
N GLY A 63 8.78 10.82 -2.63
CA GLY A 63 9.74 10.69 -3.73
C GLY A 63 9.74 9.34 -4.45
N ALA A 64 8.70 8.51 -4.30
CA ALA A 64 8.51 7.37 -5.20
C ALA A 64 8.39 7.87 -6.65
N GLN A 65 8.93 7.13 -7.60
CA GLN A 65 8.91 7.48 -9.02
C GLN A 65 7.51 7.38 -9.61
N SER A 66 6.79 6.32 -9.24
CA SER A 66 5.45 6.05 -9.76
C SER A 66 4.63 5.22 -8.77
N ALA A 67 3.31 5.29 -8.87
CA ALA A 67 2.41 4.44 -8.12
C ALA A 67 1.24 3.95 -8.98
N VAL A 68 0.95 2.66 -8.87
CA VAL A 68 -0.25 2.03 -9.41
C VAL A 68 -1.21 1.77 -8.25
N PHE A 69 -2.43 2.28 -8.37
CA PHE A 69 -3.50 2.08 -7.40
C PHE A 69 -4.52 1.12 -7.98
N VAL A 70 -4.87 0.08 -7.24
CA VAL A 70 -5.89 -0.90 -7.63
C VAL A 70 -6.99 -0.90 -6.58
N ASP A 71 -8.23 -0.81 -7.02
CA ASP A 71 -9.40 -0.98 -6.17
C ASP A 71 -10.58 -1.50 -7.01
N ALA A 72 -11.42 -2.35 -6.44
CA ALA A 72 -12.58 -2.90 -7.12
C ALA A 72 -13.73 -1.89 -7.21
N GLY A 73 -13.81 -0.95 -6.27
CA GLY A 73 -14.88 0.02 -6.14
C GLY A 73 -14.71 1.26 -7.02
N GLU A 74 -15.69 1.56 -7.87
CA GLU A 74 -15.69 2.82 -8.64
C GLU A 74 -15.64 4.06 -7.74
N PRO A 75 -16.37 4.12 -6.60
CA PRO A 75 -16.26 5.26 -5.68
C PRO A 75 -14.85 5.46 -5.12
N ALA A 76 -14.14 4.37 -4.79
CA ALA A 76 -12.75 4.40 -4.32
C ALA A 76 -11.82 4.90 -5.43
N CYS A 77 -11.93 4.37 -6.64
CA CYS A 77 -11.12 4.82 -7.78
C CYS A 77 -11.33 6.31 -8.11
N ARG A 78 -12.56 6.79 -8.01
CA ARG A 78 -12.87 8.22 -8.19
C ARG A 78 -12.20 9.06 -7.10
N LEU A 79 -12.32 8.63 -5.85
CA LEU A 79 -11.73 9.30 -4.70
C LEU A 79 -10.20 9.37 -4.78
N ILE A 80 -9.56 8.27 -5.21
CA ILE A 80 -8.10 8.24 -5.46
C ILE A 80 -7.72 9.31 -6.49
N ARG A 81 -8.43 9.36 -7.64
CA ARG A 81 -8.15 10.37 -8.69
C ARG A 81 -8.31 11.80 -8.19
N GLU A 82 -9.34 12.07 -7.38
CA GLU A 82 -9.56 13.38 -6.78
C GLU A 82 -8.43 13.76 -5.79
N ASN A 83 -7.98 12.81 -4.98
CA ASN A 83 -6.88 13.00 -4.05
C ASN A 83 -5.54 13.19 -4.77
N LEU A 84 -5.28 12.44 -5.85
CA LEU A 84 -4.11 12.61 -6.70
C LEU A 84 -4.07 14.01 -7.33
N LYS A 85 -5.19 14.47 -7.86
CA LYS A 85 -5.31 15.84 -8.41
C LYS A 85 -5.06 16.90 -7.34
N LYS A 86 -5.63 16.71 -6.16
CA LYS A 86 -5.47 17.66 -5.03
C LYS A 86 -4.02 17.75 -4.57
N THR A 87 -3.29 16.66 -4.61
CA THR A 87 -1.87 16.58 -4.26
C THR A 87 -0.93 16.89 -5.42
N ARG A 88 -1.44 17.07 -6.65
CA ARG A 88 -0.68 17.29 -7.91
C ARG A 88 0.27 16.14 -8.23
N LEU A 89 -0.15 14.91 -7.93
CA LEU A 89 0.64 13.68 -8.15
C LEU A 89 0.05 12.77 -9.23
N GLU A 90 -0.96 13.25 -9.98
CA GLU A 90 -1.60 12.46 -11.03
C GLU A 90 -0.64 12.05 -12.16
N GLY A 91 0.35 12.89 -12.48
CA GLY A 91 1.33 12.60 -13.54
C GLY A 91 2.25 11.42 -13.26
N GLN A 92 2.34 10.98 -12.00
CA GLN A 92 3.16 9.86 -11.55
C GLN A 92 2.32 8.65 -11.14
N SER A 93 1.03 8.63 -11.49
CA SER A 93 0.09 7.67 -10.98
C SER A 93 -0.77 7.02 -12.04
N LYS A 94 -1.20 5.78 -11.79
CA LYS A 94 -2.15 5.04 -12.59
C LYS A 94 -3.21 4.45 -11.66
N VAL A 95 -4.48 4.70 -11.94
CA VAL A 95 -5.61 4.18 -11.13
C VAL A 95 -6.38 3.16 -11.96
N ILE A 96 -6.42 1.93 -11.48
CA ILE A 96 -7.03 0.79 -12.15
C ILE A 96 -8.21 0.29 -11.31
N ARG A 97 -9.41 0.29 -11.90
CA ARG A 97 -10.55 -0.37 -11.33
C ARG A 97 -10.52 -1.85 -11.67
N SER A 98 -10.23 -2.69 -10.70
CA SER A 98 -10.17 -4.14 -10.86
C SER A 98 -10.30 -4.83 -9.51
N ASP A 99 -10.85 -6.04 -9.50
CA ASP A 99 -10.58 -6.97 -8.41
C ASP A 99 -9.07 -7.23 -8.33
N TYR A 100 -8.53 -7.40 -7.12
CA TYR A 100 -7.10 -7.59 -6.90
C TYR A 100 -6.55 -8.86 -7.54
N MET A 101 -7.29 -9.97 -7.55
CA MET A 101 -6.87 -11.22 -8.18
C MET A 101 -6.90 -11.11 -9.71
N ASP A 102 -7.92 -10.45 -10.26
CA ASP A 102 -8.01 -10.19 -11.70
C ASP A 102 -6.86 -9.30 -12.18
N TYR A 103 -6.52 -8.27 -11.38
CA TYR A 103 -5.36 -7.43 -11.66
C TYR A 103 -4.07 -8.25 -11.62
N LEU A 104 -3.82 -9.00 -10.54
CA LEU A 104 -2.62 -9.83 -10.40
C LEU A 104 -2.49 -10.88 -11.50
N SER A 105 -3.60 -11.44 -11.97
CA SER A 105 -3.58 -12.44 -13.05
C SER A 105 -3.06 -11.89 -14.39
N ARG A 106 -3.20 -10.60 -14.62
CA ARG A 106 -2.82 -9.90 -15.85
C ARG A 106 -1.58 -9.02 -15.69
N CYS A 107 -1.13 -8.80 -14.46
CA CYS A 107 0.00 -7.92 -14.17
C CYS A 107 1.29 -8.46 -14.80
N ARG A 108 2.02 -7.59 -15.49
CA ARG A 108 3.35 -7.83 -16.06
C ARG A 108 4.37 -6.77 -15.64
N GLU A 109 3.91 -5.78 -14.88
CA GLU A 109 4.75 -4.75 -14.31
C GLU A 109 5.48 -5.29 -13.08
N GLN A 110 6.67 -4.78 -12.81
CA GLN A 110 7.43 -5.10 -11.59
C GLN A 110 7.52 -3.87 -10.69
N PHE A 111 7.46 -4.10 -9.40
CA PHE A 111 7.44 -3.07 -8.38
C PHE A 111 8.61 -3.20 -7.41
N ASP A 112 9.05 -2.10 -6.85
CA ASP A 112 10.02 -2.05 -5.76
C ASP A 112 9.32 -2.19 -4.40
N ILE A 113 8.10 -1.63 -4.30
CA ILE A 113 7.28 -1.65 -3.09
C ILE A 113 5.86 -2.08 -3.43
N ILE A 114 5.32 -3.05 -2.68
CA ILE A 114 3.91 -3.44 -2.76
C ILE A 114 3.28 -3.19 -1.39
N LEU A 115 2.22 -2.38 -1.35
CA LEU A 115 1.47 -2.02 -0.15
C LEU A 115 0.17 -2.83 -0.12
N LEU A 116 -0.09 -3.51 1.00
CA LEU A 116 -1.25 -4.37 1.21
C LEU A 116 -1.96 -3.97 2.50
N ASP A 117 -3.07 -3.25 2.37
CA ASP A 117 -3.99 -2.87 3.45
C ASP A 117 -5.43 -3.26 3.07
N PRO A 118 -5.74 -4.59 3.00
CA PRO A 118 -7.04 -5.06 2.59
C PRO A 118 -8.12 -4.76 3.63
N PRO A 119 -9.36 -4.46 3.21
CA PRO A 119 -10.47 -4.34 4.15
C PRO A 119 -10.80 -5.70 4.77
N TYR A 120 -10.72 -5.80 6.11
CA TYR A 120 -11.30 -6.87 6.95
C TYR A 120 -10.98 -8.33 6.60
N ALA A 121 -9.82 -8.72 6.04
CA ALA A 121 -9.70 -10.13 5.79
C ALA A 121 -8.25 -10.63 5.68
N GLU A 122 -7.88 -11.40 6.67
CA GLU A 122 -6.69 -12.26 6.63
C GLU A 122 -6.63 -13.09 5.33
N VAL A 123 -7.76 -13.64 4.88
CA VAL A 123 -7.87 -14.43 3.64
C VAL A 123 -7.48 -13.61 2.40
N LEU A 124 -7.88 -12.34 2.31
CA LEU A 124 -7.48 -11.48 1.17
C LEU A 124 -5.97 -11.23 1.18
N LEU A 125 -5.42 -10.97 2.36
CA LEU A 125 -3.98 -10.73 2.52
C LEU A 125 -3.15 -11.97 2.17
N GLU A 126 -3.53 -13.15 2.69
CA GLU A 126 -2.87 -14.42 2.39
C GLU A 126 -2.90 -14.74 0.89
N ASN A 127 -4.07 -14.62 0.27
CA ASN A 127 -4.24 -14.88 -1.16
C ASN A 127 -3.43 -13.90 -2.02
N ALA A 128 -3.42 -12.62 -1.64
CA ALA A 128 -2.63 -11.60 -2.33
C ALA A 128 -1.13 -11.89 -2.22
N LEU A 129 -0.62 -12.17 -1.02
CA LEU A 129 0.78 -12.52 -0.78
C LEU A 129 1.20 -13.75 -1.59
N LYS A 130 0.41 -14.83 -1.51
CA LYS A 130 0.65 -16.05 -2.27
C LYS A 130 0.72 -15.75 -3.77
N ARG A 131 -0.26 -15.03 -4.29
CA ARG A 131 -0.31 -14.73 -5.72
C ARG A 131 0.85 -13.84 -6.17
N ILE A 132 1.20 -12.79 -5.41
CA ILE A 132 2.32 -11.90 -5.70
C ILE A 132 3.63 -12.69 -5.78
N THR A 133 3.88 -13.59 -4.85
CA THR A 133 5.10 -14.40 -4.82
C THR A 133 5.16 -15.43 -5.96
N GLU A 134 4.01 -16.01 -6.36
CA GLU A 134 3.90 -16.93 -7.49
C GLU A 134 4.19 -16.27 -8.85
N ILE A 135 3.69 -15.06 -9.07
CA ILE A 135 3.85 -14.34 -10.35
C ILE A 135 5.09 -13.47 -10.42
N ASP A 136 5.80 -13.36 -9.31
CA ASP A 136 7.11 -12.71 -9.18
C ASP A 136 7.17 -11.25 -9.68
N ILE A 137 6.18 -10.44 -9.27
CA ILE A 137 6.09 -9.02 -9.64
C ILE A 137 6.87 -8.06 -8.71
N LEU A 138 7.56 -8.59 -7.70
CA LEU A 138 8.45 -7.80 -6.86
C LEU A 138 9.89 -7.87 -7.38
N ARG A 139 10.54 -6.73 -7.56
CA ARG A 139 11.94 -6.67 -7.95
C ARG A 139 12.86 -7.25 -6.88
N SER A 140 14.07 -7.65 -7.26
CA SER A 140 15.11 -8.06 -6.30
C SER A 140 15.38 -6.95 -5.29
N ASN A 141 15.51 -7.31 -4.03
CA ASN A 141 15.59 -6.40 -2.87
C ASN A 141 14.32 -5.55 -2.61
N GLY A 142 13.26 -5.73 -3.40
CA GLY A 142 11.98 -5.07 -3.17
C GLY A 142 11.31 -5.55 -1.88
N ILE A 143 10.29 -4.81 -1.46
CA ILE A 143 9.55 -5.07 -0.22
C ILE A 143 8.04 -5.17 -0.45
N ILE A 144 7.40 -6.04 0.33
CA ILE A 144 5.95 -6.04 0.51
C ILE A 144 5.68 -5.56 1.93
N VAL A 145 4.83 -4.56 2.08
CA VAL A 145 4.41 -4.02 3.38
C VAL A 145 2.96 -4.38 3.60
N THR A 146 2.66 -5.05 4.72
CA THR A 146 1.30 -5.46 5.06
C THR A 146 0.83 -4.76 6.32
N GLU A 147 -0.43 -4.33 6.31
CA GLU A 147 -1.15 -3.89 7.50
C GLU A 147 -2.25 -4.90 7.83
N ARG A 148 -2.32 -5.34 9.09
CA ARG A 148 -3.33 -6.30 9.56
C ARG A 148 -3.70 -6.07 11.02
N PRO A 149 -4.90 -6.48 11.47
CA PRO A 149 -5.26 -6.43 12.88
C PRO A 149 -4.45 -7.44 13.70
N LEU A 150 -4.31 -7.18 15.00
CA LEU A 150 -3.78 -8.14 15.97
C LEU A 150 -4.70 -9.37 16.06
N GLY A 151 -4.14 -10.57 16.14
CA GLY A 151 -4.92 -11.76 16.51
C GLY A 151 -4.55 -13.07 15.84
N LYS A 152 -4.00 -13.07 14.64
CA LYS A 152 -3.53 -14.30 13.99
C LYS A 152 -2.15 -14.12 13.39
N GLU A 153 -1.32 -15.12 13.60
CA GLU A 153 -0.01 -15.21 12.97
C GLU A 153 -0.19 -15.59 11.49
N LEU A 154 0.29 -14.74 10.61
CA LEU A 154 0.52 -15.10 9.22
C LEU A 154 1.82 -15.92 9.17
N THR A 155 1.71 -17.23 9.33
CA THR A 155 2.84 -18.15 9.15
C THR A 155 3.00 -18.50 7.66
N LEU A 156 3.38 -17.50 6.87
CA LEU A 156 3.60 -17.69 5.45
C LEU A 156 5.12 -17.69 5.19
N ASN A 157 5.66 -18.88 4.96
CA ASN A 157 7.02 -19.04 4.45
C ASN A 157 6.98 -19.03 2.92
N PHE A 158 7.39 -17.93 2.32
CA PHE A 158 7.56 -17.83 0.88
C PHE A 158 9.04 -18.02 0.53
N GLN A 159 9.32 -18.99 -0.34
CA GLN A 159 10.68 -19.20 -0.85
C GLN A 159 11.17 -17.93 -1.57
N GLY A 160 12.38 -17.48 -1.23
CA GLY A 160 12.94 -16.25 -1.80
C GLY A 160 12.48 -14.94 -1.11
N TYR A 161 11.76 -15.05 0.01
CA TYR A 161 11.32 -13.89 0.80
C TYR A 161 11.70 -14.04 2.26
N GLN A 162 12.23 -12.99 2.82
CA GLN A 162 12.54 -12.91 4.25
C GLN A 162 11.51 -12.02 4.94
N GLN A 163 10.80 -12.58 5.92
CA GLN A 163 9.91 -11.81 6.78
C GLN A 163 10.73 -11.06 7.85
N SER A 164 10.45 -9.77 8.03
CA SER A 164 10.92 -9.01 9.17
C SER A 164 10.11 -9.35 10.42
N LYS A 165 10.55 -8.85 11.57
CA LYS A 165 9.73 -8.89 12.77
C LYS A 165 8.44 -8.07 12.57
N ASP A 166 7.38 -8.47 13.25
CA ASP A 166 6.14 -7.69 13.32
C ASP A 166 6.35 -6.42 14.16
N TYR A 167 5.85 -5.30 13.65
CA TYR A 167 5.83 -4.01 14.35
C TYR A 167 4.41 -3.74 14.82
N LYS A 168 4.22 -3.71 16.15
CA LYS A 168 2.90 -3.52 16.76
C LYS A 168 2.62 -2.05 17.05
N TYR A 169 1.51 -1.55 16.53
CA TYR A 169 0.97 -0.21 16.78
C TYR A 169 -0.49 -0.28 17.19
N GLY A 170 -0.75 -0.22 18.51
CA GLY A 170 -2.11 -0.40 19.05
C GLY A 170 -2.65 -1.78 18.68
N ASN A 171 -3.73 -1.83 17.92
CA ASN A 171 -4.37 -3.06 17.45
C ASN A 171 -3.96 -3.43 16.01
N THR A 172 -2.93 -2.79 15.47
CA THR A 172 -2.41 -3.03 14.13
C THR A 172 -1.02 -3.65 14.18
N LEU A 173 -0.78 -4.61 13.30
CA LEU A 173 0.54 -5.17 13.01
C LEU A 173 0.98 -4.74 11.60
N LEU A 174 2.20 -4.24 11.51
CA LEU A 174 2.90 -4.02 10.25
C LEU A 174 3.95 -5.11 10.09
N THR A 175 3.93 -5.79 8.94
CA THR A 175 4.93 -6.79 8.58
C THR A 175 5.56 -6.43 7.24
N ILE A 176 6.86 -6.60 7.13
CA ILE A 176 7.60 -6.36 5.90
C ILE A 176 8.20 -7.69 5.43
N TYR A 177 7.96 -8.03 4.18
CA TYR A 177 8.62 -9.12 3.48
C TYR A 177 9.60 -8.53 2.48
N ARG A 178 10.87 -8.94 2.53
CA ARG A 178 11.90 -8.53 1.58
C ARG A 178 12.22 -9.69 0.66
N LYS A 179 12.27 -9.45 -0.64
CA LYS A 179 12.74 -10.42 -1.61
C LYS A 179 14.28 -10.50 -1.54
N VAL A 180 14.83 -11.69 -1.37
CA VAL A 180 16.26 -11.99 -1.24
C VAL A 180 16.80 -12.70 -2.48
#